data_9288a56af963fd87a02557cf2dc83a7a
#
_entry.id   9288a56af963fd87a02557cf2dc83a7a
#
_cell.length_a   1.000
_cell.length_b   1.000
_cell.length_c   1.000
_cell.angle_alpha   90.00
_cell.angle_beta   90.00
_cell.angle_gamma   90.00
#
_symmetry.space_group_name_H-M   'P 1'
#
loop_
_entity.id
_entity.type
_entity.pdbx_description
1 polymer ?
#
loop_
_entity_poly.entity_id
_entity_poly.type
_entity_poly.pdbx_seq_one_letter_code
_entity_poly.pdbx_strand_id
1 'polypeptide(L)'
;MKKSNKEDAVSPVIGVMLMLVVTIVIAAVVAAFASGLGGDVESAPAAVFDVDLTTTKLTLQHLSGENLLIQDLSVKVQDADGKILKEGTFTTTDTPPKTTGYFTPGMTITSAMTDLTENSYVKVLVLYDGKHVIVSKDIMVK
;
A
#
# COMPACT_ATOMS: atom_id res chain seq x y z
N MET A 1 73.13 22.82 -7.50
CA MET A 1 72.31 21.66 -7.80
C MET A 1 71.06 21.71 -6.96
N LYS A 2 69.92 22.02 -7.60
CA LYS A 2 68.61 22.05 -6.90
C LYS A 2 68.10 20.62 -6.74
N LYS A 3 68.04 20.09 -5.51
CA LYS A 3 67.41 18.81 -5.24
C LYS A 3 65.92 18.95 -5.58
N SER A 4 65.53 18.34 -6.65
CA SER A 4 64.12 18.15 -7.00
C SER A 4 63.53 17.22 -5.94
N ASN A 5 62.65 17.75 -5.11
CA ASN A 5 61.92 16.95 -4.14
C ASN A 5 60.92 16.07 -4.88
N LYS A 6 61.21 14.79 -4.96
CA LYS A 6 60.28 13.80 -5.53
C LYS A 6 58.95 13.72 -4.80
N GLU A 7 58.86 14.27 -3.61
CA GLU A 7 57.64 14.33 -2.78
C GLU A 7 56.57 15.30 -3.34
N ASP A 8 56.98 16.39 -4.00
CA ASP A 8 56.07 17.36 -4.60
C ASP A 8 55.35 16.81 -5.84
N ALA A 9 55.88 15.77 -6.49
CA ALA A 9 55.24 15.14 -7.65
C ALA A 9 54.22 14.04 -7.24
N VAL A 10 54.37 13.43 -6.06
CA VAL A 10 53.50 12.36 -5.58
C VAL A 10 52.18 12.94 -5.01
N SER A 11 52.24 14.11 -4.38
CA SER A 11 51.06 14.75 -3.76
C SER A 11 49.91 15.07 -4.75
N PRO A 12 50.18 15.65 -5.96
CA PRO A 12 49.12 15.89 -6.93
C PRO A 12 48.51 14.62 -7.50
N VAL A 13 49.32 13.55 -7.69
CA VAL A 13 48.83 12.26 -8.19
C VAL A 13 47.90 11.58 -7.19
N ILE A 14 48.26 11.61 -5.90
CA ILE A 14 47.40 11.07 -4.82
C ILE A 14 46.11 11.85 -4.76
N GLY A 15 46.13 13.18 -4.92
CA GLY A 15 44.93 14.00 -4.92
C GLY A 15 43.96 13.65 -6.04
N VAL A 16 44.45 13.45 -7.26
CA VAL A 16 43.65 13.03 -8.43
C VAL A 16 43.07 11.62 -8.23
N MET A 17 43.88 10.70 -7.75
CA MET A 17 43.45 9.32 -7.47
C MET A 17 42.34 9.30 -6.39
N LEU A 18 42.51 10.08 -5.33
CA LEU A 18 41.50 10.20 -4.27
C LEU A 18 40.19 10.77 -4.81
N MET A 19 40.28 11.83 -5.64
CA MET A 19 39.07 12.46 -6.22
C MET A 19 38.33 11.49 -7.16
N LEU A 20 39.07 10.69 -7.92
CA LEU A 20 38.48 9.68 -8.80
C LEU A 20 37.74 8.59 -8.00
N VAL A 21 38.35 8.10 -6.93
CA VAL A 21 37.70 7.11 -6.05
C VAL A 21 36.41 7.68 -5.41
N VAL A 22 36.47 8.91 -4.89
CA VAL A 22 35.32 9.56 -4.27
C VAL A 22 34.18 9.74 -5.28
N THR A 23 34.48 10.17 -6.51
CA THR A 23 33.45 10.35 -7.54
C THR A 23 32.79 9.02 -7.94
N ILE A 24 33.56 7.94 -8.05
CA ILE A 24 33.01 6.61 -8.35
C ILE A 24 32.10 6.13 -7.19
N VAL A 25 32.51 6.31 -5.95
CA VAL A 25 31.72 5.92 -4.78
C VAL A 25 30.40 6.70 -4.73
N ILE A 26 30.45 8.01 -4.93
CA ILE A 26 29.25 8.85 -4.96
C ILE A 26 28.32 8.41 -6.12
N ALA A 27 28.88 8.19 -7.31
CA ALA A 27 28.10 7.73 -8.46
C ALA A 27 27.43 6.37 -8.20
N ALA A 28 28.13 5.44 -7.55
CA ALA A 28 27.57 4.13 -7.18
C ALA A 28 26.44 4.25 -6.17
N VAL A 29 26.57 5.11 -5.16
CA VAL A 29 25.54 5.35 -4.16
C VAL A 29 24.29 5.99 -4.80
N VAL A 30 24.49 7.02 -5.63
CA VAL A 30 23.38 7.67 -6.36
C VAL A 30 22.68 6.70 -7.30
N ALA A 31 23.43 5.85 -8.02
CA ALA A 31 22.84 4.83 -8.89
C ALA A 31 22.04 3.79 -8.11
N ALA A 32 22.51 3.37 -6.93
CA ALA A 32 21.79 2.45 -6.06
C ALA A 32 20.48 3.05 -5.55
N PHE A 33 20.48 4.33 -5.15
CA PHE A 33 19.27 5.03 -4.77
C PHE A 33 18.32 5.23 -5.95
N ALA A 34 18.83 5.62 -7.11
CA ALA A 34 18.01 5.84 -8.30
C ALA A 34 17.33 4.55 -8.77
N SER A 35 17.99 3.41 -8.69
CA SER A 35 17.40 2.10 -9.03
C SER A 35 16.45 1.59 -7.93
N GLY A 36 16.67 1.94 -6.67
CA GLY A 36 15.79 1.56 -5.55
C GLY A 36 14.54 2.43 -5.43
N LEU A 37 14.60 3.70 -5.88
CA LEU A 37 13.44 4.62 -5.88
C LEU A 37 12.55 4.45 -7.12
N GLY A 38 13.03 3.74 -8.15
CA GLY A 38 12.25 3.41 -9.35
C GLY A 38 11.49 2.09 -9.25
N GLY A 39 11.44 1.45 -8.08
CA GLY A 39 10.50 0.36 -7.83
C GLY A 39 9.09 0.88 -8.05
N ASP A 40 8.29 0.14 -8.80
CA ASP A 40 6.90 0.45 -9.09
C ASP A 40 6.19 0.84 -7.79
N VAL A 41 6.00 2.14 -7.59
CA VAL A 41 5.04 2.63 -6.61
C VAL A 41 3.68 2.35 -7.22
N GLU A 42 3.21 1.13 -7.01
CA GLU A 42 1.86 0.74 -7.37
C GLU A 42 0.92 1.69 -6.64
N SER A 43 0.37 2.62 -7.38
CA SER A 43 -0.50 3.67 -6.83
C SER A 43 -1.80 3.00 -6.36
N ALA A 44 -2.18 3.22 -5.11
CA ALA A 44 -3.47 2.79 -4.65
C ALA A 44 -4.57 3.42 -5.53
N PRO A 45 -5.55 2.63 -6.01
CA PRO A 45 -6.61 3.15 -6.84
C PRO A 45 -7.42 4.23 -6.11
N ALA A 46 -7.75 5.30 -6.81
CA ALA A 46 -8.52 6.40 -6.25
C ALA A 46 -10.01 6.13 -6.43
N ALA A 47 -10.67 5.75 -5.35
CA ALA A 47 -12.12 5.50 -5.34
C ALA A 47 -12.74 5.91 -4.00
N VAL A 48 -14.02 6.28 -4.05
CA VAL A 48 -14.82 6.69 -2.88
C VAL A 48 -15.87 5.64 -2.60
N PHE A 49 -15.92 5.20 -1.36
CA PHE A 49 -16.83 4.15 -0.92
C PHE A 49 -17.67 4.60 0.29
N ASP A 50 -18.87 4.08 0.37
CA ASP A 50 -19.63 4.05 1.62
C ASP A 50 -19.62 2.63 2.21
N VAL A 51 -19.49 2.57 3.52
CA VAL A 51 -19.33 1.30 4.25
C VAL A 51 -20.38 1.23 5.34
N ASP A 52 -21.19 0.19 5.33
CA ASP A 52 -22.13 -0.15 6.39
C ASP A 52 -21.84 -1.54 6.96
N LEU A 53 -21.85 -1.67 8.27
CA LEU A 53 -21.49 -2.89 8.97
C LEU A 53 -22.60 -3.32 9.92
N THR A 54 -23.05 -4.55 9.74
CA THR A 54 -23.97 -5.24 10.64
C THR A 54 -23.26 -6.43 11.29
N THR A 55 -23.89 -7.03 12.30
CA THR A 55 -23.35 -8.23 12.96
C THR A 55 -23.11 -9.42 12.02
N THR A 56 -23.78 -9.46 10.86
CA THR A 56 -23.76 -10.59 9.92
C THR A 56 -23.09 -10.28 8.60
N LYS A 57 -23.02 -9.02 8.20
CA LYS A 57 -22.46 -8.63 6.90
C LYS A 57 -21.87 -7.23 6.89
N LEU A 58 -20.86 -7.05 6.10
CA LEU A 58 -20.35 -5.75 5.72
C LEU A 58 -20.81 -5.45 4.29
N THR A 59 -21.30 -4.27 4.06
CA THR A 59 -21.75 -3.77 2.76
C THR A 59 -20.84 -2.65 2.32
N LEU A 60 -20.29 -2.74 1.11
CA LEU A 60 -19.45 -1.72 0.50
C LEU A 60 -20.14 -1.21 -0.76
N GLN A 61 -20.44 0.08 -0.80
CA GLN A 61 -21.01 0.75 -1.96
C GLN A 61 -19.95 1.62 -2.64
N HIS A 62 -19.78 1.45 -3.94
CA HIS A 62 -18.89 2.26 -4.74
C HIS A 62 -19.61 3.55 -5.17
N LEU A 63 -19.20 4.69 -4.65
CA LEU A 63 -19.81 5.98 -4.96
C LEU A 63 -19.22 6.60 -6.22
N SER A 64 -17.88 6.61 -6.33
CA SER A 64 -17.17 7.19 -7.48
C SER A 64 -15.72 6.75 -7.52
N GLY A 65 -15.08 6.87 -8.67
CA GLY A 65 -13.66 6.59 -8.86
C GLY A 65 -13.38 5.48 -9.85
N GLU A 66 -12.22 4.87 -9.72
CA GLU A 66 -11.72 3.84 -10.63
C GLU A 66 -12.43 2.51 -10.43
N ASN A 67 -12.53 1.73 -11.52
CA ASN A 67 -13.07 0.37 -11.47
C ASN A 67 -12.06 -0.57 -10.81
N LEU A 68 -12.50 -1.34 -9.84
CA LEU A 68 -11.67 -2.27 -9.09
C LEU A 68 -12.07 -3.71 -9.40
N LEU A 69 -11.13 -4.64 -9.31
CA LEU A 69 -11.44 -6.06 -9.39
C LEU A 69 -11.94 -6.54 -8.02
N ILE A 70 -13.12 -7.15 -7.98
CA ILE A 70 -13.74 -7.64 -6.73
C ILE A 70 -12.86 -8.69 -6.05
N GLN A 71 -12.20 -9.54 -6.83
CA GLN A 71 -11.31 -10.58 -6.32
C GLN A 71 -10.08 -10.05 -5.56
N ASP A 72 -9.64 -8.82 -5.89
CA ASP A 72 -8.48 -8.18 -5.28
C ASP A 72 -8.86 -7.36 -4.03
N LEU A 73 -10.17 -7.28 -3.75
CA LEU A 73 -10.69 -6.60 -2.57
C LEU A 73 -10.79 -7.56 -1.39
N SER A 74 -10.25 -7.15 -0.27
CA SER A 74 -10.39 -7.84 1.01
C SER A 74 -10.74 -6.86 2.13
N VAL A 75 -11.37 -7.37 3.17
CA VAL A 75 -11.74 -6.57 4.34
C VAL A 75 -11.12 -7.16 5.59
N LYS A 76 -10.65 -6.27 6.46
CA LYS A 76 -10.22 -6.59 7.82
C LYS A 76 -10.99 -5.72 8.80
N VAL A 77 -11.58 -6.36 9.78
CA VAL A 77 -12.24 -5.68 10.89
C VAL A 77 -11.36 -5.80 12.12
N GLN A 78 -11.00 -4.67 12.70
CA GLN A 78 -10.12 -4.58 13.87
C GLN A 78 -10.86 -3.96 15.05
N ASP A 79 -10.49 -4.39 16.23
CA ASP A 79 -10.89 -3.75 17.48
C ASP A 79 -10.13 -2.43 17.70
N ALA A 80 -10.51 -1.66 18.70
CA ALA A 80 -9.85 -0.42 19.10
C ALA A 80 -8.35 -0.59 19.41
N ASP A 81 -7.94 -1.77 19.86
CA ASP A 81 -6.56 -2.13 20.15
C ASP A 81 -5.75 -2.57 18.89
N GLY A 82 -6.38 -2.53 17.70
CA GLY A 82 -5.76 -2.94 16.44
C GLY A 82 -5.72 -4.46 16.22
N LYS A 83 -6.35 -5.25 17.10
CA LYS A 83 -6.45 -6.69 16.93
C LYS A 83 -7.46 -7.02 15.83
N ILE A 84 -7.07 -7.87 14.88
CA ILE A 84 -7.96 -8.34 13.83
C ILE A 84 -9.02 -9.25 14.45
N LEU A 85 -10.29 -8.85 14.32
CA LEU A 85 -11.44 -9.62 14.74
C LEU A 85 -11.89 -10.55 13.62
N LYS A 86 -11.98 -10.02 12.39
CA LYS A 86 -12.43 -10.76 11.21
C LYS A 86 -11.70 -10.30 9.96
N GLU A 87 -11.56 -11.23 9.03
CA GLU A 87 -11.12 -11.00 7.66
C GLU A 87 -12.11 -11.65 6.71
N GLY A 88 -12.32 -11.04 5.55
CA GLY A 88 -13.25 -11.55 4.55
C GLY A 88 -12.94 -11.06 3.15
N THR A 89 -13.52 -11.75 2.19
CA THR A 89 -13.53 -11.37 0.78
C THR A 89 -14.90 -10.86 0.38
N PHE A 90 -14.98 -10.07 -0.66
CA PHE A 90 -16.23 -9.52 -1.15
C PHE A 90 -16.88 -10.40 -2.21
N THR A 91 -18.20 -10.34 -2.25
CA THR A 91 -19.03 -10.98 -3.27
C THR A 91 -20.06 -9.97 -3.80
N THR A 92 -20.50 -10.14 -5.04
CA THR A 92 -21.61 -9.34 -5.56
C THR A 92 -22.90 -9.67 -4.83
N THR A 93 -23.86 -8.75 -4.88
CA THR A 93 -25.22 -8.97 -4.35
C THR A 93 -26.13 -9.79 -5.29
N ASP A 94 -25.60 -10.22 -6.45
CA ASP A 94 -26.31 -11.02 -7.42
C ASP A 94 -26.67 -12.41 -6.89
N THR A 95 -27.61 -13.06 -7.56
CA THR A 95 -27.97 -14.46 -7.28
C THR A 95 -27.70 -15.32 -8.54
N PRO A 96 -26.67 -16.18 -8.53
CA PRO A 96 -25.72 -16.47 -7.44
C PRO A 96 -24.66 -15.38 -7.23
N PRO A 97 -24.14 -15.21 -6.00
CA PRO A 97 -23.08 -14.25 -5.70
C PRO A 97 -21.80 -14.57 -6.48
N LYS A 98 -21.13 -13.55 -6.99
CA LYS A 98 -19.86 -13.69 -7.74
C LYS A 98 -18.73 -13.05 -6.95
N THR A 99 -17.57 -13.69 -6.98
CA THR A 99 -16.32 -13.16 -6.40
C THR A 99 -15.45 -12.49 -7.44
N THR A 100 -15.83 -12.57 -8.72
CA THR A 100 -15.07 -12.06 -9.86
C THR A 100 -15.85 -10.98 -10.60
N GLY A 101 -15.15 -10.06 -11.21
CA GLY A 101 -15.72 -8.97 -12.00
C GLY A 101 -15.23 -7.61 -11.53
N TYR A 102 -15.69 -6.58 -12.22
CA TYR A 102 -15.34 -5.20 -11.89
C TYR A 102 -16.35 -4.60 -10.92
N PHE A 103 -15.85 -3.99 -9.88
CA PHE A 103 -16.60 -3.16 -8.95
C PHE A 103 -16.58 -1.73 -9.47
N THR A 104 -17.70 -1.30 -10.03
CA THR A 104 -17.85 0.00 -10.69
C THR A 104 -18.72 0.94 -9.88
N PRO A 105 -18.64 2.26 -10.09
CA PRO A 105 -19.50 3.22 -9.43
C PRO A 105 -20.99 2.89 -9.56
N GLY A 106 -21.71 2.97 -8.45
CA GLY A 106 -23.11 2.58 -8.33
C GLY A 106 -23.34 1.14 -7.91
N MET A 107 -22.34 0.28 -7.94
CA MET A 107 -22.47 -1.11 -7.47
C MET A 107 -22.33 -1.22 -5.96
N THR A 108 -22.90 -2.29 -5.43
CA THR A 108 -22.78 -2.68 -4.02
C THR A 108 -22.28 -4.12 -3.95
N ILE A 109 -21.29 -4.36 -3.10
CA ILE A 109 -20.77 -5.69 -2.81
C ILE A 109 -20.85 -5.96 -1.31
N THR A 110 -20.85 -7.22 -0.93
CA THR A 110 -20.99 -7.63 0.47
C THR A 110 -19.91 -8.64 0.86
N SER A 111 -19.56 -8.61 2.13
CA SER A 111 -18.72 -9.64 2.75
C SER A 111 -19.45 -10.20 3.96
N ALA A 112 -19.51 -11.52 4.06
CA ALA A 112 -20.11 -12.16 5.22
C ALA A 112 -19.25 -11.93 6.47
N MET A 113 -19.88 -11.42 7.53
CA MET A 113 -19.28 -11.19 8.83
C MET A 113 -20.08 -11.99 9.87
N THR A 114 -19.41 -12.71 10.72
CA THR A 114 -20.04 -13.48 11.79
C THR A 114 -19.36 -13.16 13.11
N ASP A 115 -20.11 -13.25 14.21
CA ASP A 115 -19.59 -13.08 15.56
C ASP A 115 -19.06 -11.67 15.91
N LEU A 116 -19.58 -10.63 15.25
CA LEU A 116 -19.35 -9.26 15.67
C LEU A 116 -20.32 -8.87 16.77
N THR A 117 -19.84 -8.14 17.76
CA THR A 117 -20.68 -7.67 18.88
C THR A 117 -21.42 -6.42 18.45
N GLU A 118 -22.74 -6.44 18.56
CA GLU A 118 -23.62 -5.31 18.33
C GLU A 118 -23.27 -4.13 19.25
N ASN A 119 -23.43 -2.91 18.77
CA ASN A 119 -23.08 -1.67 19.47
C ASN A 119 -21.61 -1.51 19.88
N SER A 120 -20.69 -2.29 19.27
CA SER A 120 -19.25 -2.09 19.42
C SER A 120 -18.67 -1.21 18.32
N TYR A 121 -17.66 -0.40 18.67
CA TYR A 121 -16.90 0.35 17.68
C TYR A 121 -15.75 -0.50 17.17
N VAL A 122 -15.67 -0.62 15.86
CA VAL A 122 -14.63 -1.37 15.19
C VAL A 122 -14.04 -0.54 14.04
N LYS A 123 -12.78 -0.78 13.74
CA LYS A 123 -12.12 -0.21 12.57
C LYS A 123 -12.24 -1.16 11.38
N VAL A 124 -12.87 -0.68 10.33
CA VAL A 124 -12.96 -1.42 9.06
C VAL A 124 -11.88 -0.93 8.12
N LEU A 125 -11.06 -1.85 7.67
CA LEU A 125 -10.02 -1.65 6.65
C LEU A 125 -10.42 -2.41 5.40
N VAL A 126 -10.56 -1.73 4.28
CA VAL A 126 -10.70 -2.38 2.98
C VAL A 126 -9.37 -2.26 2.25
N LEU A 127 -8.84 -3.39 1.82
CA LEU A 127 -7.56 -3.50 1.16
C LEU A 127 -7.76 -3.89 -0.30
N TYR A 128 -6.93 -3.33 -1.17
CA TYR A 128 -6.78 -3.72 -2.56
C TYR A 128 -5.45 -4.47 -2.74
N ASP A 129 -5.49 -5.60 -3.42
CA ASP A 129 -4.35 -6.51 -3.61
C ASP A 129 -3.63 -6.91 -2.30
N GLY A 130 -4.37 -6.93 -1.18
CA GLY A 130 -3.84 -7.27 0.14
C GLY A 130 -2.80 -6.30 0.71
N LYS A 131 -2.44 -5.24 -0.01
CA LYS A 131 -1.36 -4.30 0.35
C LYS A 131 -1.86 -2.88 0.58
N HIS A 132 -2.71 -2.37 -0.30
CA HIS A 132 -3.14 -0.97 -0.28
C HIS A 132 -4.44 -0.81 0.48
N VAL A 133 -4.41 -0.07 1.59
CA VAL A 133 -5.64 0.30 2.32
C VAL A 133 -6.34 1.42 1.55
N ILE A 134 -7.50 1.10 0.97
CA ILE A 134 -8.33 2.06 0.21
C ILE A 134 -9.43 2.68 1.07
N VAL A 135 -9.85 2.00 2.14
CA VAL A 135 -10.80 2.52 3.12
C VAL A 135 -10.31 2.21 4.52
N SER A 136 -10.34 3.21 5.40
CA SER A 136 -10.13 3.05 6.84
C SER A 136 -11.19 3.88 7.56
N LYS A 137 -12.15 3.23 8.19
CA LYS A 137 -13.28 3.91 8.84
C LYS A 137 -13.61 3.24 10.16
N ASP A 138 -13.80 4.05 11.19
CA ASP A 138 -14.31 3.58 12.48
C ASP A 138 -15.85 3.58 12.43
N ILE A 139 -16.46 2.43 12.63
CA ILE A 139 -17.90 2.21 12.47
C ILE A 139 -18.44 1.48 13.69
N MET A 140 -19.64 1.84 14.09
CA MET A 140 -20.39 1.09 15.09
C MET A 140 -21.14 -0.05 14.41
N VAL A 141 -20.99 -1.27 14.95
CA VAL A 141 -21.69 -2.47 14.46
C VAL A 141 -23.18 -2.32 14.79
N LYS A 142 -24.01 -2.42 13.75
CA LYS A 142 -25.47 -2.35 13.84
C LYS A 142 -26.09 -3.73 13.99
#